data_939ecf1f2522a8ded4870a0230f1db9e
#
_entry.id   939ecf1f2522a8ded4870a0230f1db9e
#
_cell.length_a   1.000
_cell.length_b   1.000
_cell.length_c   1.000
_cell.angle_alpha   90.00
_cell.angle_beta   90.00
_cell.angle_gamma   90.00
#
_symmetry.space_group_name_H-M   'P 1'
#
loop_
_entity.id
_entity.type
_entity.pdbx_description
1 polymer ?
#
loop_
_entity_poly.entity_id
_entity_poly.type
_entity_poly.pdbx_seq_one_letter_code
_entity_poly.pdbx_strand_id
1 'polypeptide(L)'
;MNNQFTHPKERIRFAILTFFFAQGLCMASWASRIPDFKDVFAANYAFYWGLILFMIPVGKFVAIPLAGYLVSKLGSRSMVQVSILGYASSLLCIGLAHEVYLLGFLLFCFGVCWNLCDISFNTQGIEVERLYGKTIMATFHGGWSLGACAGALIGFVMILAGVSPIWHYTLIFIIIFIIALSGRKYLQESASQETEVSDTKTQERNTAKAPNGFRLLFQKPEMLLLQLGLVGLFALIVESAMFDWSAVYFESVVHVPKSLQIGFLVFMIMMATGRFLTNYAYQLWGKKKVLQLAGSFICIGFFVSALLGGVFESMAMKVIINSLGFMLVGLGISCIVPTLYSFVGAKSKTPVSIALTILSSISFIGSLIAPLLIGAISQAFDIRIAYMIIGILGGCIAVSYTHLRAHETVLDLV
;
A
#
# COMPACT_ATOMS: atom_id res chain seq x y z
N MET A 1 -4.24 27.97 28.09
CA MET A 1 -4.46 27.04 26.94
C MET A 1 -4.61 27.90 25.68
N ASN A 2 -3.52 28.16 24.99
CA ASN A 2 -3.53 28.95 23.76
C ASN A 2 -4.15 28.15 22.64
N ASN A 3 -5.24 28.65 22.04
CA ASN A 3 -5.83 28.11 20.80
C ASN A 3 -4.85 28.38 19.65
N GLN A 4 -3.87 27.49 19.45
CA GLN A 4 -2.91 27.53 18.33
C GLN A 4 -3.52 27.11 16.99
N PHE A 5 -4.82 26.77 16.93
CA PHE A 5 -5.44 26.22 15.73
C PHE A 5 -6.49 27.17 15.17
N THR A 6 -6.29 27.52 13.92
CA THR A 6 -7.15 28.45 13.16
C THR A 6 -8.50 27.83 12.73
N HIS A 7 -8.65 26.50 12.84
CA HIS A 7 -9.83 25.78 12.35
C HIS A 7 -10.31 24.69 13.30
N PRO A 8 -11.62 24.32 13.28
CA PRO A 8 -12.18 23.21 14.05
C PRO A 8 -11.45 21.89 13.75
N LYS A 9 -11.18 21.09 14.80
CA LYS A 9 -10.44 19.81 14.72
C LYS A 9 -11.06 18.84 13.70
N GLU A 10 -12.38 18.80 13.61
CA GLU A 10 -13.13 17.94 12.69
C GLU A 10 -12.84 18.27 11.23
N ARG A 11 -12.73 19.55 10.90
CA ARG A 11 -12.41 20.02 9.52
C ARG A 11 -10.98 19.67 9.14
N ILE A 12 -10.04 19.82 10.09
CA ILE A 12 -8.64 19.43 9.88
C ILE A 12 -8.56 17.92 9.62
N ARG A 13 -9.20 17.11 10.49
CA ARG A 13 -9.25 15.65 10.33
C ARG A 13 -9.86 15.25 8.99
N PHE A 14 -10.99 15.86 8.61
CA PHE A 14 -11.67 15.57 7.36
C PHE A 14 -10.80 15.92 6.15
N ALA A 15 -10.09 17.04 6.18
CA ALA A 15 -9.18 17.43 5.11
C ALA A 15 -8.04 16.40 4.93
N ILE A 16 -7.40 15.96 6.03
CA ILE A 16 -6.36 14.92 5.94
C ILE A 16 -6.94 13.61 5.39
N LEU A 17 -8.13 13.21 5.85
CA LEU A 17 -8.82 12.04 5.33
C LEU A 17 -9.04 12.12 3.81
N THR A 18 -9.41 13.30 3.28
CA THR A 18 -9.61 13.48 1.84
C THR A 18 -8.32 13.44 1.04
N PHE A 19 -7.18 13.82 1.62
CA PHE A 19 -5.86 13.64 0.97
C PHE A 19 -5.47 12.16 0.89
N PHE A 20 -5.66 11.38 1.94
CA PHE A 20 -5.47 9.93 1.88
C PHE A 20 -6.43 9.28 0.87
N PHE A 21 -7.68 9.71 0.83
CA PHE A 21 -8.64 9.25 -0.18
C PHE A 21 -8.16 9.57 -1.60
N ALA A 22 -7.69 10.79 -1.86
CA ALA A 22 -7.18 11.21 -3.16
C ALA A 22 -5.96 10.39 -3.62
N GLN A 23 -5.08 10.03 -2.69
CA GLN A 23 -3.93 9.19 -2.99
C GLN A 23 -4.36 7.77 -3.40
N GLY A 24 -5.30 7.15 -2.67
CA GLY A 24 -5.85 5.85 -3.04
C GLY A 24 -6.59 5.89 -4.38
N LEU A 25 -7.37 6.95 -4.62
CA LEU A 25 -8.08 7.19 -5.88
C LEU A 25 -7.11 7.23 -7.07
N CYS A 26 -6.00 7.97 -6.94
CA CYS A 26 -4.98 8.10 -7.97
C CYS A 26 -4.33 6.76 -8.30
N MET A 27 -3.90 6.01 -7.27
CA MET A 27 -3.26 4.70 -7.42
C MET A 27 -4.18 3.69 -8.12
N ALA A 28 -5.42 3.56 -7.68
CA ALA A 28 -6.34 2.57 -8.23
C ALA A 28 -6.81 2.93 -9.65
N SER A 29 -6.82 4.22 -10.00
CA SER A 29 -7.07 4.67 -11.37
C SER A 29 -5.96 4.22 -12.32
N TRP A 30 -4.68 4.26 -11.90
CA TRP A 30 -3.58 3.64 -12.65
C TRP A 30 -3.79 2.13 -12.77
N ALA A 31 -3.94 1.44 -11.63
CA ALA A 31 -4.02 -0.03 -11.58
C ALA A 31 -5.16 -0.60 -12.44
N SER A 32 -6.31 0.08 -12.52
CA SER A 32 -7.44 -0.35 -13.34
C SER A 32 -7.17 -0.29 -14.85
N ARG A 33 -6.19 0.51 -15.29
CA ARG A 33 -5.86 0.74 -16.71
C ARG A 33 -4.57 0.03 -17.16
N ILE A 34 -3.94 -0.73 -16.30
CA ILE A 34 -2.71 -1.48 -16.61
C ILE A 34 -2.82 -2.29 -17.92
N PRO A 35 -3.92 -3.03 -18.20
CA PRO A 35 -4.05 -3.77 -19.46
C PRO A 35 -3.99 -2.89 -20.71
N ASP A 36 -4.54 -1.67 -20.66
CA ASP A 36 -4.52 -0.76 -21.82
C ASP A 36 -3.07 -0.41 -22.25
N PHE A 37 -2.17 -0.24 -21.29
CA PHE A 37 -0.76 0.07 -21.55
C PHE A 37 0.05 -1.17 -21.87
N LYS A 38 -0.24 -2.31 -21.20
CA LYS A 38 0.43 -3.58 -21.47
C LYS A 38 0.20 -4.02 -22.92
N ASP A 39 -1.02 -3.91 -23.41
CA ASP A 39 -1.36 -4.27 -24.81
C ASP A 39 -0.55 -3.48 -25.81
N VAL A 40 -0.32 -2.19 -25.55
CA VAL A 40 0.41 -1.28 -26.45
C VAL A 40 1.92 -1.51 -26.39
N PHE A 41 2.49 -1.69 -25.18
CA PHE A 41 3.95 -1.60 -24.99
C PHE A 41 4.65 -2.93 -24.73
N ALA A 42 3.94 -3.96 -24.29
CA ALA A 42 4.56 -5.24 -23.91
C ALA A 42 3.64 -6.45 -24.08
N ALA A 43 2.77 -6.44 -25.10
CA ALA A 43 1.68 -7.41 -25.29
C ALA A 43 2.07 -8.88 -25.02
N ASN A 44 3.23 -9.33 -25.54
CA ASN A 44 3.67 -10.74 -25.49
C ASN A 44 4.85 -11.00 -24.54
N TYR A 45 5.32 -9.99 -23.79
CA TYR A 45 6.54 -10.08 -23.00
C TYR A 45 6.28 -9.71 -21.53
N ALA A 46 5.84 -10.69 -20.73
CA ALA A 46 5.50 -10.50 -19.32
C ALA A 46 6.70 -9.98 -18.49
N PHE A 47 7.91 -10.47 -18.73
CA PHE A 47 9.11 -9.99 -18.05
C PHE A 47 9.39 -8.52 -18.36
N TYR A 48 9.27 -8.14 -19.63
CA TYR A 48 9.45 -6.75 -20.04
C TYR A 48 8.42 -5.82 -19.42
N TRP A 49 7.16 -6.28 -19.34
CA TRP A 49 6.12 -5.59 -18.60
C TRP A 49 6.47 -5.44 -17.11
N GLY A 50 6.98 -6.49 -16.48
CA GLY A 50 7.48 -6.45 -15.10
C GLY A 50 8.59 -5.41 -14.90
N LEU A 51 9.51 -5.25 -15.88
CA LEU A 51 10.55 -4.21 -15.85
C LEU A 51 9.95 -2.80 -15.92
N ILE A 52 8.91 -2.60 -16.71
CA ILE A 52 8.21 -1.30 -16.80
C ILE A 52 7.54 -0.99 -15.46
N LEU A 53 6.80 -1.93 -14.88
CA LEU A 53 6.14 -1.78 -13.58
C LEU A 53 7.13 -1.58 -12.43
N PHE A 54 8.32 -2.19 -12.50
CA PHE A 54 9.40 -2.04 -11.53
C PHE A 54 9.86 -0.60 -11.35
N MET A 55 9.61 0.28 -12.33
CA MET A 55 9.96 1.70 -12.21
C MET A 55 9.19 2.42 -11.09
N ILE A 56 7.96 1.96 -10.74
CA ILE A 56 7.19 2.53 -9.62
C ILE A 56 7.89 2.32 -8.28
N PRO A 57 8.18 1.08 -7.83
CA PRO A 57 8.88 0.86 -6.57
C PRO A 57 10.31 1.42 -6.57
N VAL A 58 11.01 1.49 -7.71
CA VAL A 58 12.30 2.19 -7.82
C VAL A 58 12.12 3.67 -7.51
N GLY A 59 11.11 4.33 -8.09
CA GLY A 59 10.79 5.73 -7.80
C GLY A 59 10.48 5.95 -6.32
N LYS A 60 9.66 5.08 -5.72
CA LYS A 60 9.37 5.11 -4.27
C LYS A 60 10.64 4.99 -3.43
N PHE A 61 11.53 4.06 -3.78
CA PHE A 61 12.78 3.83 -3.05
C PHE A 61 13.72 5.04 -3.11
N VAL A 62 13.93 5.59 -4.30
CA VAL A 62 14.76 6.80 -4.50
C VAL A 62 14.19 8.00 -3.77
N ALA A 63 12.87 8.09 -3.64
CA ALA A 63 12.21 9.19 -2.95
C ALA A 63 12.34 9.14 -1.41
N ILE A 64 12.65 8.00 -0.78
CA ILE A 64 12.71 7.89 0.69
C ILE A 64 13.61 8.97 1.33
N PRO A 65 14.90 9.07 0.97
CA PRO A 65 15.76 10.11 1.55
C PRO A 65 15.34 11.52 1.15
N LEU A 66 14.87 11.69 -0.08
CA LEU A 66 14.40 12.96 -0.60
C LEU A 66 13.16 13.47 0.15
N ALA A 67 12.20 12.60 0.43
CA ALA A 67 10.96 12.94 1.10
C ALA A 67 11.20 13.45 2.53
N GLY A 68 12.02 12.73 3.31
CA GLY A 68 12.39 13.16 4.67
C GLY A 68 13.06 14.53 4.66
N TYR A 69 14.02 14.76 3.76
CA TYR A 69 14.69 16.04 3.62
C TYR A 69 13.75 17.17 3.21
N LEU A 70 12.89 16.93 2.20
CA LEU A 70 11.97 17.97 1.70
C LEU A 70 10.89 18.31 2.73
N VAL A 71 10.33 17.33 3.42
CA VAL A 71 9.33 17.56 4.49
C VAL A 71 9.94 18.34 5.64
N SER A 72 11.18 18.03 6.05
CA SER A 72 11.85 18.77 7.12
C SER A 72 12.20 20.21 6.72
N LYS A 73 12.57 20.45 5.44
CA LYS A 73 12.98 21.78 4.96
C LYS A 73 11.81 22.68 4.56
N LEU A 74 10.80 22.13 3.88
CA LEU A 74 9.68 22.89 3.30
C LEU A 74 8.39 22.80 4.13
N GLY A 75 8.39 21.98 5.15
CA GLY A 75 7.23 21.68 6.00
C GLY A 75 6.25 20.71 5.35
N SER A 76 5.57 19.92 6.19
CA SER A 76 4.61 18.89 5.73
C SER A 76 3.43 19.50 4.97
N ARG A 77 2.97 20.70 5.35
CA ARG A 77 1.88 21.44 4.66
C ARG A 77 2.17 21.69 3.17
N SER A 78 3.34 22.23 2.87
CA SER A 78 3.75 22.52 1.49
C SER A 78 3.96 21.22 0.72
N MET A 79 4.56 20.23 1.37
CA MET A 79 4.84 18.93 0.74
C MET A 79 3.58 18.13 0.43
N VAL A 80 2.52 18.19 1.25
CA VAL A 80 1.21 17.61 0.91
C VAL A 80 0.70 18.17 -0.42
N GLN A 81 0.78 19.48 -0.63
CA GLN A 81 0.29 20.10 -1.86
C GLN A 81 1.13 19.72 -3.09
N VAL A 82 2.45 19.84 -2.97
CA VAL A 82 3.37 19.54 -4.08
C VAL A 82 3.30 18.07 -4.47
N SER A 83 3.29 17.17 -3.48
CA SER A 83 3.31 15.73 -3.74
C SER A 83 2.01 15.24 -4.36
N ILE A 84 0.83 15.67 -3.87
CA ILE A 84 -0.46 15.19 -4.42
C ILE A 84 -0.70 15.73 -5.83
N LEU A 85 -0.34 16.99 -6.09
CA LEU A 85 -0.44 17.56 -7.44
C LEU A 85 0.56 16.91 -8.38
N GLY A 86 1.80 16.67 -7.93
CA GLY A 86 2.80 15.94 -8.71
C GLY A 86 2.35 14.51 -9.01
N TYR A 87 1.71 13.83 -8.04
CA TYR A 87 1.18 12.49 -8.18
C TYR A 87 0.05 12.42 -9.22
N ALA A 88 -0.91 13.34 -9.13
CA ALA A 88 -2.01 13.44 -10.10
C ALA A 88 -1.52 13.87 -11.50
N SER A 89 -0.52 14.78 -11.56
CA SER A 89 0.07 15.19 -12.83
C SER A 89 0.84 14.05 -13.51
N SER A 90 1.60 13.25 -12.74
CA SER A 90 2.29 12.09 -13.31
C SER A 90 1.30 11.06 -13.84
N LEU A 91 0.16 10.83 -13.15
CA LEU A 91 -0.92 9.99 -13.65
C LEU A 91 -1.47 10.52 -14.99
N LEU A 92 -1.76 11.82 -15.06
CA LEU A 92 -2.23 12.45 -16.29
C LEU A 92 -1.22 12.29 -17.43
N CYS A 93 0.07 12.54 -17.17
CA CYS A 93 1.14 12.37 -18.14
C CYS A 93 1.31 10.93 -18.62
N ILE A 94 1.08 9.93 -17.75
CA ILE A 94 1.04 8.51 -18.14
C ILE A 94 0.01 8.29 -19.23
N GLY A 95 -1.16 8.94 -19.16
CA GLY A 95 -2.19 8.86 -20.19
C GLY A 95 -1.77 9.41 -21.58
N LEU A 96 -0.68 10.17 -21.64
CA LEU A 96 -0.10 10.73 -22.86
C LEU A 96 1.13 9.92 -23.34
N ALA A 97 1.53 8.87 -22.63
CA ALA A 97 2.70 8.09 -23.00
C ALA A 97 2.48 7.35 -24.34
N HIS A 98 3.34 7.58 -25.30
CA HIS A 98 3.33 6.95 -26.63
C HIS A 98 4.59 6.13 -26.90
N GLU A 99 5.56 6.15 -25.99
CA GLU A 99 6.79 5.36 -26.04
C GLU A 99 7.06 4.67 -24.70
N VAL A 100 7.67 3.49 -24.76
CA VAL A 100 7.92 2.65 -23.58
C VAL A 100 8.88 3.30 -22.58
N TYR A 101 9.91 3.99 -23.06
CA TYR A 101 10.87 4.67 -22.19
C TYR A 101 10.23 5.86 -21.46
N LEU A 102 9.35 6.59 -22.17
CA LEU A 102 8.56 7.65 -21.57
C LEU A 102 7.61 7.10 -20.52
N LEU A 103 6.92 5.99 -20.81
CA LEU A 103 6.06 5.31 -19.83
C LEU A 103 6.85 4.91 -18.57
N GLY A 104 8.00 4.26 -18.73
CA GLY A 104 8.87 3.86 -17.62
C GLY A 104 9.31 5.06 -16.77
N PHE A 105 9.73 6.16 -17.40
CA PHE A 105 10.11 7.39 -16.70
C PHE A 105 8.93 8.02 -15.95
N LEU A 106 7.74 8.07 -16.55
CA LEU A 106 6.55 8.61 -15.92
C LEU A 106 6.09 7.74 -14.74
N LEU A 107 6.21 6.41 -14.82
CA LEU A 107 5.96 5.50 -13.71
C LEU A 107 6.97 5.67 -12.58
N PHE A 108 8.24 5.93 -12.90
CA PHE A 108 9.24 6.32 -11.91
C PHE A 108 8.82 7.61 -11.19
N CYS A 109 8.46 8.66 -11.91
CA CYS A 109 7.96 9.92 -11.34
C CYS A 109 6.71 9.71 -10.48
N PHE A 110 5.78 8.87 -10.95
CA PHE A 110 4.59 8.47 -10.21
C PHE A 110 4.96 7.81 -8.87
N GLY A 111 5.94 6.89 -8.87
CA GLY A 111 6.47 6.27 -7.66
C GLY A 111 7.12 7.28 -6.71
N VAL A 112 7.92 8.23 -7.23
CA VAL A 112 8.53 9.32 -6.44
C VAL A 112 7.44 10.13 -5.74
N CYS A 113 6.47 10.63 -6.49
CA CYS A 113 5.38 11.45 -5.94
C CYS A 113 4.51 10.66 -4.95
N TRP A 114 4.28 9.36 -5.20
CA TRP A 114 3.58 8.49 -4.26
C TRP A 114 4.26 8.47 -2.89
N ASN A 115 5.57 8.23 -2.85
CA ASN A 115 6.30 8.18 -1.58
C ASN A 115 6.35 9.56 -0.88
N LEU A 116 6.48 10.65 -1.64
CA LEU A 116 6.36 12.01 -1.09
C LEU A 116 4.98 12.24 -0.44
N CYS A 117 3.89 11.75 -1.05
CA CYS A 117 2.55 11.75 -0.43
C CYS A 117 2.54 10.93 0.86
N ASP A 118 3.05 9.70 0.83
CA ASP A 118 3.08 8.82 2.00
C ASP A 118 3.71 9.52 3.21
N ILE A 119 4.89 10.09 3.04
CA ILE A 119 5.61 10.73 4.14
C ILE A 119 4.92 12.02 4.60
N SER A 120 4.50 12.89 3.68
CA SER A 120 3.89 14.16 4.04
C SER A 120 2.50 13.99 4.69
N PHE A 121 1.69 13.03 4.20
CA PHE A 121 0.35 12.78 4.74
C PHE A 121 0.42 12.11 6.11
N ASN A 122 1.32 11.14 6.29
CA ASN A 122 1.53 10.52 7.59
C ASN A 122 2.04 11.55 8.62
N THR A 123 2.92 12.47 8.22
CA THR A 123 3.36 13.57 9.11
C THR A 123 2.16 14.42 9.55
N GLN A 124 1.31 14.87 8.61
CA GLN A 124 0.09 15.61 8.94
C GLN A 124 -0.89 14.77 9.79
N GLY A 125 -0.99 13.46 9.51
CA GLY A 125 -1.82 12.54 10.29
C GLY A 125 -1.38 12.46 11.75
N ILE A 126 -0.08 12.38 12.02
CA ILE A 126 0.49 12.37 13.37
C ILE A 126 0.19 13.70 14.11
N GLU A 127 0.32 14.82 13.42
CA GLU A 127 -0.03 16.14 14.02
C GLU A 127 -1.51 16.18 14.42
N VAL A 128 -2.41 15.63 13.59
CA VAL A 128 -3.84 15.52 13.93
C VAL A 128 -4.09 14.55 15.09
N GLU A 129 -3.37 13.43 15.19
CA GLU A 129 -3.44 12.54 16.36
C GLU A 129 -3.10 13.27 17.65
N ARG A 130 -2.05 14.10 17.66
CA ARG A 130 -1.68 14.95 18.80
C ARG A 130 -2.82 15.88 19.20
N LEU A 131 -3.56 16.47 18.21
CA LEU A 131 -4.74 17.31 18.48
C LEU A 131 -5.89 16.57 19.16
N TYR A 132 -6.08 15.30 18.81
CA TYR A 132 -7.17 14.50 19.35
C TYR A 132 -6.81 13.78 20.65
N GLY A 133 -5.52 13.69 20.99
CA GLY A 133 -5.03 12.94 22.15
C GLY A 133 -5.33 11.44 22.10
N LYS A 134 -5.58 10.90 20.90
CA LYS A 134 -5.85 9.47 20.67
C LYS A 134 -5.44 9.06 19.26
N THR A 135 -5.11 7.78 19.10
CA THR A 135 -4.70 7.20 17.81
C THR A 135 -5.89 7.15 16.84
N ILE A 136 -5.76 7.84 15.69
CA ILE A 136 -6.76 7.87 14.61
C ILE A 136 -6.16 7.58 13.23
N MET A 137 -4.86 7.24 13.14
CA MET A 137 -4.16 6.97 11.90
C MET A 137 -4.84 5.87 11.07
N ALA A 138 -5.39 4.85 11.73
CA ALA A 138 -6.16 3.79 11.08
C ALA A 138 -7.35 4.33 10.26
N THR A 139 -7.97 5.43 10.70
CA THR A 139 -9.06 6.09 9.97
C THR A 139 -8.55 6.70 8.65
N PHE A 140 -7.35 7.30 8.66
CA PHE A 140 -6.76 7.88 7.46
C PHE A 140 -6.40 6.80 6.43
N HIS A 141 -5.80 5.69 6.87
CA HIS A 141 -5.56 4.54 5.99
C HIS A 141 -6.86 3.87 5.50
N GLY A 142 -7.93 3.91 6.31
CA GLY A 142 -9.28 3.55 5.87
C GLY A 142 -9.77 4.46 4.75
N GLY A 143 -9.53 5.76 4.86
CA GLY A 143 -9.80 6.75 3.80
C GLY A 143 -9.05 6.44 2.50
N TRP A 144 -7.77 6.07 2.59
CA TRP A 144 -6.99 5.60 1.45
C TRP A 144 -7.66 4.39 0.77
N SER A 145 -8.10 3.40 1.54
CA SER A 145 -8.76 2.20 1.00
C SER A 145 -10.08 2.52 0.30
N LEU A 146 -10.88 3.44 0.87
CA LEU A 146 -12.11 3.92 0.24
C LEU A 146 -11.81 4.67 -1.07
N GLY A 147 -10.76 5.49 -1.09
CA GLY A 147 -10.30 6.16 -2.30
C GLY A 147 -9.86 5.18 -3.37
N ALA A 148 -9.14 4.14 -2.99
CA ALA A 148 -8.72 3.09 -3.91
C ALA A 148 -9.91 2.28 -4.46
N CYS A 149 -10.91 1.96 -3.63
CA CYS A 149 -12.16 1.36 -4.11
C CYS A 149 -12.89 2.27 -5.09
N ALA A 150 -12.98 3.56 -4.78
CA ALA A 150 -13.60 4.54 -5.68
C ALA A 150 -12.85 4.65 -7.02
N GLY A 151 -11.52 4.68 -6.99
CA GLY A 151 -10.68 4.69 -8.19
C GLY A 151 -10.84 3.44 -9.05
N ALA A 152 -10.89 2.27 -8.42
CA ALA A 152 -11.15 1.00 -9.12
C ALA A 152 -12.55 0.98 -9.76
N LEU A 153 -13.57 1.48 -9.05
CA LEU A 153 -14.94 1.56 -9.56
C LEU A 153 -15.04 2.57 -10.72
N ILE A 154 -14.47 3.76 -10.58
CA ILE A 154 -14.44 4.77 -11.66
C ILE A 154 -13.70 4.21 -12.86
N GLY A 155 -12.54 3.57 -12.67
CA GLY A 155 -11.78 2.92 -13.73
C GLY A 155 -12.61 1.88 -14.48
N PHE A 156 -13.31 1.03 -13.74
CA PHE A 156 -14.22 0.04 -14.30
C PHE A 156 -15.34 0.68 -15.14
N VAL A 157 -16.01 1.71 -14.60
CA VAL A 157 -17.08 2.43 -15.33
C VAL A 157 -16.54 3.11 -16.59
N MET A 158 -15.36 3.71 -16.52
CA MET A 158 -14.72 4.36 -17.68
C MET A 158 -14.32 3.34 -18.77
N ILE A 159 -13.91 2.13 -18.38
CA ILE A 159 -13.65 1.03 -19.33
C ILE A 159 -14.95 0.58 -19.99
N LEU A 160 -16.02 0.39 -19.21
CA LEU A 160 -17.35 0.03 -19.74
C LEU A 160 -17.88 1.08 -20.74
N ALA A 161 -17.66 2.35 -20.45
CA ALA A 161 -18.06 3.46 -21.31
C ALA A 161 -17.16 3.67 -22.54
N GLY A 162 -16.09 2.86 -22.72
CA GLY A 162 -15.14 3.00 -23.82
C GLY A 162 -14.29 4.28 -23.74
N VAL A 163 -14.21 4.92 -22.57
CA VAL A 163 -13.43 6.15 -22.38
C VAL A 163 -11.95 5.83 -22.35
N SER A 164 -11.15 6.54 -23.14
CA SER A 164 -9.71 6.34 -23.19
C SER A 164 -9.01 6.71 -21.86
N PRO A 165 -7.81 6.12 -21.55
CA PRO A 165 -7.09 6.39 -20.33
C PRO A 165 -6.83 7.88 -20.06
N ILE A 166 -6.54 8.67 -21.09
CA ILE A 166 -6.25 10.10 -20.92
C ILE A 166 -7.45 10.87 -20.34
N TRP A 167 -8.67 10.62 -20.81
CA TRP A 167 -9.86 11.30 -20.29
C TRP A 167 -10.22 10.83 -18.88
N HIS A 168 -10.03 9.54 -18.59
CA HIS A 168 -10.16 9.02 -17.23
C HIS A 168 -9.19 9.74 -16.29
N TYR A 169 -7.90 9.80 -16.65
CA TYR A 169 -6.88 10.44 -15.80
C TYR A 169 -7.06 11.96 -15.69
N THR A 170 -7.59 12.61 -16.72
CA THR A 170 -8.00 14.03 -16.67
C THR A 170 -9.08 14.25 -15.61
N LEU A 171 -10.11 13.40 -15.59
CA LEU A 171 -11.16 13.47 -14.56
C LEU A 171 -10.57 13.31 -13.15
N ILE A 172 -9.71 12.31 -12.95
CA ILE A 172 -9.06 12.08 -11.66
C ILE A 172 -8.17 13.26 -11.26
N PHE A 173 -7.41 13.83 -12.21
CA PHE A 173 -6.60 15.01 -11.96
C PHE A 173 -7.45 16.20 -11.50
N ILE A 174 -8.59 16.47 -12.16
CA ILE A 174 -9.50 17.55 -11.78
C ILE A 174 -10.05 17.33 -10.36
N ILE A 175 -10.49 16.10 -10.03
CA ILE A 175 -10.99 15.76 -8.68
C ILE A 175 -9.91 16.03 -7.63
N ILE A 176 -8.68 15.53 -7.87
CA ILE A 176 -7.55 15.69 -6.93
C ILE A 176 -7.15 17.15 -6.82
N PHE A 177 -7.15 17.90 -7.91
CA PHE A 177 -6.86 19.34 -7.92
C PHE A 177 -7.85 20.12 -7.06
N ILE A 178 -9.15 19.82 -7.15
CA ILE A 178 -10.18 20.44 -6.30
C ILE A 178 -9.96 20.07 -4.83
N ILE A 179 -9.64 18.81 -4.51
CA ILE A 179 -9.31 18.36 -3.14
C ILE A 179 -8.08 19.13 -2.63
N ALA A 180 -7.04 19.24 -3.43
CA ALA A 180 -5.82 19.95 -3.06
C ALA A 180 -6.09 21.42 -2.74
N LEU A 181 -6.83 22.11 -3.58
CA LEU A 181 -7.17 23.53 -3.36
C LEU A 181 -8.06 23.72 -2.12
N SER A 182 -9.11 22.92 -1.98
CA SER A 182 -10.07 23.04 -0.87
C SER A 182 -9.47 22.65 0.47
N GLY A 183 -8.61 21.62 0.49
CA GLY A 183 -7.96 21.10 1.69
C GLY A 183 -6.80 21.95 2.21
N ARG A 184 -6.14 22.73 1.34
CA ARG A 184 -4.91 23.49 1.65
C ARG A 184 -5.00 24.33 2.93
N LYS A 185 -6.12 25.00 3.16
CA LYS A 185 -6.31 25.89 4.31
C LYS A 185 -6.39 25.16 5.67
N TYR A 186 -6.69 23.87 5.65
CA TYR A 186 -6.82 23.04 6.85
C TYR A 186 -5.55 22.26 7.22
N LEU A 187 -4.54 22.27 6.35
CA LEU A 187 -3.25 21.64 6.63
C LEU A 187 -2.52 22.42 7.72
N GLN A 188 -1.93 21.69 8.66
CA GLN A 188 -1.19 22.28 9.77
C GLN A 188 0.20 22.71 9.32
N GLU A 189 0.65 23.86 9.83
CA GLU A 189 2.06 24.23 9.75
C GLU A 189 2.82 23.33 10.72
N SER A 190 3.86 22.63 10.25
CA SER A 190 4.73 21.89 11.14
C SER A 190 5.30 22.85 12.17
N ALA A 191 5.09 22.57 13.46
CA ALA A 191 5.83 23.24 14.49
C ALA A 191 7.31 22.99 14.18
N SER A 192 8.05 24.07 13.84
CA SER A 192 9.48 24.01 13.57
C SER A 192 10.14 23.25 14.71
N GLN A 193 11.02 22.29 14.42
CA GLN A 193 11.75 21.47 15.39
C GLN A 193 12.57 22.28 16.43
N GLU A 194 12.53 23.61 16.37
CA GLU A 194 13.20 24.50 17.33
C GLU A 194 12.61 24.44 18.74
N THR A 195 11.35 23.96 18.91
CA THR A 195 10.71 23.92 20.25
C THR A 195 10.99 22.59 21.00
N GLU A 196 11.35 21.50 20.32
CA GLU A 196 11.71 20.26 21.02
C GLU A 196 13.13 20.27 21.63
N VAL A 197 14.00 21.21 21.18
CA VAL A 197 15.35 21.35 21.76
C VAL A 197 15.34 22.11 23.10
N SER A 198 14.29 22.89 23.39
CA SER A 198 14.22 23.65 24.65
C SER A 198 13.55 22.86 25.80
N ASP A 199 12.62 21.93 25.51
CA ASP A 199 11.99 21.12 26.56
C ASP A 199 12.78 19.87 26.93
N THR A 200 13.70 19.41 26.06
CA THR A 200 14.57 18.24 26.34
C THR A 200 15.70 18.56 27.33
N LYS A 201 16.02 19.84 27.58
CA LYS A 201 17.08 20.24 28.51
C LYS A 201 16.78 19.97 29.99
N THR A 202 15.52 19.71 30.33
CA THR A 202 15.12 19.46 31.73
C THR A 202 15.01 17.97 32.05
N GLN A 203 14.96 17.07 31.05
CA GLN A 203 14.91 15.62 31.25
C GLN A 203 16.25 14.89 31.01
N GLU A 204 17.28 15.58 30.47
CA GLU A 204 18.58 14.96 30.16
C GLU A 204 19.49 14.71 31.37
N ARG A 205 19.01 14.81 32.59
CA ARG A 205 19.89 14.59 33.76
C ARG A 205 20.03 13.12 34.23
N ASN A 206 19.23 12.19 33.61
CA ASN A 206 19.27 10.77 34.03
C ASN A 206 19.22 9.72 32.91
N THR A 207 19.58 10.04 31.67
CA THR A 207 19.73 8.98 30.64
C THR A 207 21.13 8.95 30.12
N ALA A 208 21.81 7.86 30.39
CA ALA A 208 23.09 7.51 29.76
C ALA A 208 23.00 7.68 28.24
N LYS A 209 24.07 8.28 27.65
CA LYS A 209 24.24 8.56 26.21
C LYS A 209 23.49 7.55 25.34
N ALA A 210 22.37 7.98 24.71
CA ALA A 210 21.71 7.17 23.70
C ALA A 210 22.73 6.91 22.56
N PRO A 211 23.01 5.67 22.21
CA PRO A 211 23.90 5.38 21.09
C PRO A 211 23.28 5.98 19.82
N ASN A 212 24.10 6.64 18.97
CA ASN A 212 23.69 7.25 17.72
C ASN A 212 22.69 6.36 17.00
N GLY A 213 21.43 6.81 16.84
CA GLY A 213 20.32 5.99 16.28
C GLY A 213 20.67 5.34 14.94
N PHE A 214 21.54 6.00 14.15
CA PHE A 214 22.06 5.46 12.89
C PHE A 214 22.95 4.22 13.10
N ARG A 215 23.66 4.13 14.23
CA ARG A 215 24.53 2.97 14.57
C ARG A 215 23.70 1.74 14.98
N LEU A 216 22.49 1.95 15.50
CA LEU A 216 21.56 0.87 15.87
C LEU A 216 20.98 0.17 14.63
N LEU A 217 20.87 0.87 13.49
CA LEU A 217 20.44 0.25 12.21
C LEU A 217 21.45 -0.79 11.69
N PHE A 218 22.73 -0.68 12.08
CA PHE A 218 23.79 -1.61 11.68
C PHE A 218 24.12 -2.67 12.75
N GLN A 219 23.42 -2.67 13.90
CA GLN A 219 23.49 -3.76 14.87
C GLN A 219 22.65 -4.94 14.37
N LYS A 220 22.96 -6.16 14.84
CA LYS A 220 22.17 -7.35 14.51
C LYS A 220 20.70 -7.09 14.93
N PRO A 221 19.75 -7.08 13.99
CA PRO A 221 18.35 -6.84 14.34
C PRO A 221 17.81 -7.99 15.21
N GLU A 222 16.84 -7.68 16.06
CA GLU A 222 16.13 -8.70 16.82
C GLU A 222 15.54 -9.74 15.87
N MET A 223 15.62 -11.02 16.23
CA MET A 223 15.06 -12.12 15.44
C MET A 223 13.57 -11.91 15.16
N LEU A 224 12.85 -11.34 16.12
CA LEU A 224 11.45 -10.94 15.96
C LEU A 224 11.26 -9.98 14.78
N LEU A 225 12.11 -8.96 14.64
CA LEU A 225 12.00 -7.97 13.55
C LEU A 225 12.29 -8.58 12.19
N LEU A 226 13.24 -9.53 12.13
CA LEU A 226 13.52 -10.29 10.90
C LEU A 226 12.34 -11.17 10.50
N GLN A 227 11.74 -11.89 11.46
CA GLN A 227 10.57 -12.74 11.21
C GLN A 227 9.35 -11.92 10.75
N LEU A 228 9.04 -10.83 11.46
CA LEU A 228 7.93 -9.94 11.08
C LEU A 228 8.21 -9.23 9.76
N GLY A 229 9.47 -8.84 9.51
CA GLY A 229 9.91 -8.26 8.24
C GLY A 229 9.74 -9.22 7.07
N LEU A 230 10.06 -10.51 7.26
CA LEU A 230 9.86 -11.55 6.24
C LEU A 230 8.37 -11.75 5.93
N VAL A 231 7.52 -11.78 6.95
CA VAL A 231 6.06 -11.82 6.77
C VAL A 231 5.57 -10.59 6.02
N GLY A 232 6.09 -9.40 6.35
CA GLY A 232 5.80 -8.16 5.64
C GLY A 232 6.27 -8.19 4.19
N LEU A 233 7.45 -8.76 3.91
CA LEU A 233 7.96 -8.96 2.56
C LEU A 233 6.99 -9.81 1.73
N PHE A 234 6.56 -10.96 2.25
CA PHE A 234 5.58 -11.81 1.58
C PHE A 234 4.24 -11.10 1.37
N ALA A 235 3.78 -10.36 2.37
CA ALA A 235 2.54 -9.59 2.27
C ALA A 235 2.62 -8.52 1.18
N LEU A 236 3.74 -7.79 1.06
CA LEU A 236 3.91 -6.79 0.00
C LEU A 236 4.10 -7.39 -1.39
N ILE A 237 4.67 -8.61 -1.51
CA ILE A 237 4.65 -9.35 -2.79
C ILE A 237 3.21 -9.66 -3.20
N VAL A 238 2.38 -10.19 -2.27
CA VAL A 238 0.97 -10.49 -2.50
C VAL A 238 0.19 -9.25 -2.92
N GLU A 239 0.38 -8.14 -2.20
CA GLU A 239 -0.31 -6.87 -2.48
C GLU A 239 0.07 -6.32 -3.85
N SER A 240 1.37 -6.30 -4.18
CA SER A 240 1.86 -5.87 -5.50
C SER A 240 1.37 -6.77 -6.63
N ALA A 241 1.31 -8.09 -6.41
CA ALA A 241 0.75 -9.03 -7.38
C ALA A 241 -0.69 -8.68 -7.74
N MET A 242 -1.50 -8.32 -6.75
CA MET A 242 -2.90 -7.97 -6.98
C MET A 242 -3.05 -6.58 -7.59
N PHE A 243 -2.22 -5.61 -7.22
CA PHE A 243 -2.28 -4.26 -7.78
C PHE A 243 -1.82 -4.22 -9.24
N ASP A 244 -0.74 -4.91 -9.55
CA ASP A 244 -0.05 -4.76 -10.83
C ASP A 244 -0.49 -5.81 -11.86
N TRP A 245 -0.95 -6.98 -11.40
CA TRP A 245 -1.15 -8.14 -12.27
C TRP A 245 -2.58 -8.72 -12.26
N SER A 246 -3.47 -8.28 -11.37
CA SER A 246 -4.83 -8.84 -11.30
C SER A 246 -5.63 -8.61 -12.58
N ALA A 247 -5.54 -7.42 -13.17
CA ALA A 247 -6.21 -7.10 -14.43
C ALA A 247 -5.57 -7.86 -15.60
N VAL A 248 -4.23 -7.98 -15.63
CA VAL A 248 -3.48 -8.80 -16.62
C VAL A 248 -3.88 -10.28 -16.52
N TYR A 249 -4.09 -10.78 -15.29
CA TYR A 249 -4.55 -12.15 -15.07
C TYR A 249 -5.94 -12.40 -15.68
N PHE A 250 -6.89 -11.49 -15.47
CA PHE A 250 -8.22 -11.59 -16.05
C PHE A 250 -8.19 -11.55 -17.58
N GLU A 251 -7.28 -10.78 -18.16
CA GLU A 251 -7.07 -10.73 -19.60
C GLU A 251 -6.49 -12.05 -20.14
N SER A 252 -5.37 -12.51 -19.57
CA SER A 252 -4.57 -13.61 -20.13
C SER A 252 -5.04 -15.00 -19.76
N VAL A 253 -5.72 -15.19 -18.61
CA VAL A 253 -6.19 -16.50 -18.11
C VAL A 253 -7.69 -16.66 -18.26
N VAL A 254 -8.46 -15.64 -17.88
CA VAL A 254 -9.93 -15.71 -17.96
C VAL A 254 -10.41 -15.42 -19.38
N HIS A 255 -9.60 -14.73 -20.19
CA HIS A 255 -9.90 -14.35 -21.57
C HIS A 255 -11.21 -13.59 -21.73
N VAL A 256 -11.48 -12.70 -20.78
CA VAL A 256 -12.70 -11.87 -20.81
C VAL A 256 -12.44 -10.55 -21.52
N PRO A 257 -13.47 -9.97 -22.16
CA PRO A 257 -13.39 -8.62 -22.67
C PRO A 257 -13.05 -7.63 -21.54
N LYS A 258 -12.45 -6.49 -21.87
CA LYS A 258 -12.06 -5.46 -20.90
C LYS A 258 -13.18 -5.05 -19.95
N SER A 259 -14.41 -5.08 -20.42
CA SER A 259 -15.63 -4.80 -19.64
C SER A 259 -15.92 -5.79 -18.50
N LEU A 260 -15.30 -6.96 -18.49
CA LEU A 260 -15.47 -7.98 -17.45
C LEU A 260 -14.20 -8.22 -16.64
N GLN A 261 -13.17 -7.40 -16.79
CA GLN A 261 -11.94 -7.48 -16.02
C GLN A 261 -12.12 -6.88 -14.61
N ILE A 262 -13.08 -7.44 -13.86
CA ILE A 262 -13.48 -6.96 -12.52
C ILE A 262 -12.53 -7.41 -11.39
N GLY A 263 -11.50 -8.19 -11.71
CA GLY A 263 -10.61 -8.80 -10.72
C GLY A 263 -10.00 -7.81 -9.74
N PHE A 264 -9.45 -6.70 -10.24
CA PHE A 264 -8.91 -5.64 -9.40
C PHE A 264 -9.97 -4.99 -8.52
N LEU A 265 -11.15 -4.71 -9.07
CA LEU A 265 -12.25 -4.09 -8.32
C LEU A 265 -12.72 -4.96 -7.16
N VAL A 266 -12.97 -6.26 -7.38
CA VAL A 266 -13.45 -7.16 -6.32
C VAL A 266 -12.39 -7.37 -5.24
N PHE A 267 -11.11 -7.45 -5.63
CA PHE A 267 -9.99 -7.47 -4.69
C PHE A 267 -9.99 -6.23 -3.79
N MET A 268 -10.09 -5.02 -4.38
CA MET A 268 -10.06 -3.75 -3.63
C MET A 268 -11.25 -3.61 -2.68
N ILE A 269 -12.45 -3.99 -3.12
CA ILE A 269 -13.66 -3.97 -2.28
C ILE A 269 -13.44 -4.86 -1.05
N MET A 270 -12.95 -6.09 -1.26
CA MET A 270 -12.77 -7.04 -0.16
C MET A 270 -11.59 -6.67 0.75
N MET A 271 -10.53 -6.08 0.20
CA MET A 271 -9.43 -5.56 1.01
C MET A 271 -9.90 -4.41 1.91
N ALA A 272 -10.69 -3.47 1.38
CA ALA A 272 -11.27 -2.39 2.18
C ALA A 272 -12.23 -2.94 3.25
N THR A 273 -13.14 -3.84 2.87
CA THR A 273 -14.08 -4.49 3.79
C THR A 273 -13.33 -5.20 4.92
N GLY A 274 -12.31 -5.98 4.58
CA GLY A 274 -11.47 -6.67 5.56
C GLY A 274 -10.80 -5.73 6.56
N ARG A 275 -10.30 -4.56 6.11
CA ARG A 275 -9.71 -3.53 7.00
C ARG A 275 -10.70 -3.01 8.04
N PHE A 276 -11.95 -2.79 7.67
CA PHE A 276 -12.98 -2.36 8.62
C PHE A 276 -13.42 -3.47 9.57
N LEU A 277 -13.45 -4.73 9.11
CA LEU A 277 -13.84 -5.88 9.90
C LEU A 277 -12.72 -6.43 10.80
N THR A 278 -11.47 -6.04 10.57
CA THR A 278 -10.29 -6.59 11.26
C THR A 278 -10.40 -6.51 12.78
N ASN A 279 -10.77 -5.34 13.34
CA ASN A 279 -10.88 -5.17 14.78
C ASN A 279 -11.98 -6.04 15.39
N TYR A 280 -13.11 -6.19 14.71
CA TYR A 280 -14.19 -7.06 15.13
C TYR A 280 -13.76 -8.54 15.10
N ALA A 281 -13.08 -8.95 14.03
CA ALA A 281 -12.54 -10.31 13.93
C ALA A 281 -11.51 -10.61 15.05
N TYR A 282 -10.68 -9.62 15.44
CA TYR A 282 -9.74 -9.78 16.56
C TYR A 282 -10.44 -9.97 17.89
N GLN A 283 -11.57 -9.32 18.12
CA GLN A 283 -12.37 -9.49 19.35
C GLN A 283 -13.00 -10.89 19.42
N LEU A 284 -13.46 -11.43 18.27
CA LEU A 284 -14.13 -12.72 18.22
C LEU A 284 -13.16 -13.91 18.28
N TRP A 285 -12.06 -13.85 17.53
CA TRP A 285 -11.21 -15.03 17.30
C TRP A 285 -9.77 -14.83 17.79
N GLY A 286 -9.42 -13.64 18.24
CA GLY A 286 -8.05 -13.27 18.62
C GLY A 286 -7.14 -13.04 17.42
N LYS A 287 -6.12 -12.21 17.62
CA LYS A 287 -5.20 -11.78 16.55
C LYS A 287 -4.54 -12.95 15.83
N LYS A 288 -4.12 -14.00 16.56
CA LYS A 288 -3.43 -15.15 15.98
C LYS A 288 -4.29 -15.90 14.97
N LYS A 289 -5.52 -16.30 15.36
CA LYS A 289 -6.42 -17.03 14.45
C LYS A 289 -6.76 -16.20 13.21
N VAL A 290 -6.99 -14.89 13.38
CA VAL A 290 -7.29 -14.01 12.25
C VAL A 290 -6.12 -13.95 11.27
N LEU A 291 -4.87 -13.88 11.74
CA LEU A 291 -3.70 -13.86 10.86
C LEU A 291 -3.43 -15.22 10.18
N GLN A 292 -3.71 -16.33 10.88
CA GLN A 292 -3.67 -17.65 10.27
C GLN A 292 -4.72 -17.79 9.17
N LEU A 293 -5.97 -17.37 9.44
CA LEU A 293 -7.04 -17.33 8.43
C LEU A 293 -6.68 -16.41 7.27
N ALA A 294 -6.08 -15.24 7.54
CA ALA A 294 -5.65 -14.29 6.53
C ALA A 294 -4.64 -14.92 5.54
N GLY A 295 -3.58 -15.56 6.05
CA GLY A 295 -2.62 -16.27 5.21
C GLY A 295 -3.25 -17.46 4.46
N SER A 296 -4.16 -18.19 5.11
CA SER A 296 -4.91 -19.29 4.47
C SER A 296 -5.82 -18.77 3.35
N PHE A 297 -6.50 -17.65 3.53
CA PHE A 297 -7.34 -17.03 2.50
C PHE A 297 -6.51 -16.58 1.30
N ILE A 298 -5.31 -16.02 1.52
CA ILE A 298 -4.38 -15.68 0.43
C ILE A 298 -3.99 -16.94 -0.34
N CYS A 299 -3.56 -17.98 0.37
CA CYS A 299 -3.15 -19.24 -0.23
C CYS A 299 -4.30 -19.84 -1.06
N ILE A 300 -5.45 -20.08 -0.44
CA ILE A 300 -6.63 -20.66 -1.09
C ILE A 300 -7.08 -19.80 -2.28
N GLY A 301 -7.13 -18.48 -2.12
CA GLY A 301 -7.58 -17.57 -3.16
C GLY A 301 -6.73 -17.64 -4.42
N PHE A 302 -5.41 -17.65 -4.29
CA PHE A 302 -4.52 -17.79 -5.43
C PHE A 302 -4.59 -19.19 -6.06
N PHE A 303 -4.67 -20.27 -5.25
CA PHE A 303 -4.81 -21.62 -5.78
C PHE A 303 -6.17 -21.84 -6.47
N VAL A 304 -7.26 -21.34 -5.92
CA VAL A 304 -8.58 -21.38 -6.57
C VAL A 304 -8.52 -20.71 -7.93
N SER A 305 -7.97 -19.50 -8.02
CA SER A 305 -7.82 -18.79 -9.29
C SER A 305 -6.91 -19.55 -10.27
N ALA A 306 -5.74 -20.00 -9.82
CA ALA A 306 -4.73 -20.60 -10.69
C ALA A 306 -5.14 -21.99 -11.21
N LEU A 307 -5.77 -22.82 -10.37
CA LEU A 307 -6.12 -24.19 -10.73
C LEU A 307 -7.52 -24.31 -11.35
N LEU A 308 -8.49 -23.56 -10.83
CA LEU A 308 -9.89 -23.69 -11.25
C LEU A 308 -10.32 -22.60 -12.23
N GLY A 309 -9.63 -21.45 -12.23
CA GLY A 309 -10.03 -20.27 -13.00
C GLY A 309 -10.07 -20.45 -14.51
N GLY A 310 -9.33 -21.41 -15.06
CA GLY A 310 -9.29 -21.72 -16.50
C GLY A 310 -10.03 -23.00 -16.92
N VAL A 311 -10.52 -23.81 -15.95
CA VAL A 311 -11.04 -25.16 -16.23
C VAL A 311 -12.45 -25.15 -16.84
N PHE A 312 -13.25 -24.15 -16.53
CA PHE A 312 -14.64 -24.10 -16.97
C PHE A 312 -14.76 -23.54 -18.40
N GLU A 313 -15.67 -24.07 -19.18
CA GLU A 313 -15.98 -23.54 -20.53
C GLU A 313 -16.76 -22.22 -20.43
N SER A 314 -17.69 -22.13 -19.47
CA SER A 314 -18.53 -20.96 -19.29
C SER A 314 -17.72 -19.74 -18.85
N MET A 315 -17.76 -18.65 -19.61
CA MET A 315 -17.13 -17.36 -19.25
C MET A 315 -17.62 -16.85 -17.89
N ALA A 316 -18.92 -16.97 -17.62
CA ALA A 316 -19.49 -16.55 -16.34
C ALA A 316 -18.86 -17.31 -15.16
N MET A 317 -18.69 -18.63 -15.27
CA MET A 317 -18.06 -19.44 -14.23
C MET A 317 -16.58 -19.07 -14.05
N LYS A 318 -15.84 -18.84 -15.12
CA LYS A 318 -14.44 -18.35 -15.03
C LYS A 318 -14.37 -17.04 -14.27
N VAL A 319 -15.22 -16.06 -14.60
CA VAL A 319 -15.26 -14.76 -13.90
C VAL A 319 -15.62 -14.95 -12.42
N ILE A 320 -16.64 -15.74 -12.10
CA ILE A 320 -17.09 -15.96 -10.73
C ILE A 320 -15.97 -16.59 -9.90
N ILE A 321 -15.35 -17.66 -10.37
CA ILE A 321 -14.33 -18.40 -9.61
C ILE A 321 -13.08 -17.54 -9.38
N ASN A 322 -12.59 -16.85 -10.41
CA ASN A 322 -11.44 -15.98 -10.25
C ASN A 322 -11.76 -14.77 -9.36
N SER A 323 -12.97 -14.21 -9.44
CA SER A 323 -13.43 -13.16 -8.54
C SER A 323 -13.48 -13.64 -7.09
N LEU A 324 -14.03 -14.83 -6.82
CA LEU A 324 -14.04 -15.42 -5.47
C LEU A 324 -12.62 -15.63 -4.94
N GLY A 325 -11.70 -16.12 -5.77
CA GLY A 325 -10.29 -16.25 -5.40
C GLY A 325 -9.67 -14.90 -5.02
N PHE A 326 -9.87 -13.87 -5.83
CA PHE A 326 -9.34 -12.52 -5.57
C PHE A 326 -10.02 -11.83 -4.38
N MET A 327 -11.29 -12.11 -4.13
CA MET A 327 -11.99 -11.67 -2.91
C MET A 327 -11.33 -12.27 -1.65
N LEU A 328 -11.00 -13.57 -1.66
CA LEU A 328 -10.30 -14.21 -0.55
C LEU A 328 -8.91 -13.60 -0.34
N VAL A 329 -8.14 -13.36 -1.41
CA VAL A 329 -6.85 -12.69 -1.30
C VAL A 329 -7.00 -11.29 -0.70
N GLY A 330 -8.00 -10.51 -1.13
CA GLY A 330 -8.28 -9.17 -0.60
C GLY A 330 -8.60 -9.19 0.89
N LEU A 331 -9.48 -10.09 1.34
CA LEU A 331 -9.77 -10.29 2.77
C LEU A 331 -8.51 -10.66 3.55
N GLY A 332 -7.71 -11.59 3.03
CA GLY A 332 -6.52 -12.07 3.69
C GLY A 332 -5.48 -10.98 3.89
N ILE A 333 -5.12 -10.24 2.83
CA ILE A 333 -4.06 -9.23 2.90
C ILE A 333 -4.45 -8.03 3.77
N SER A 334 -5.74 -7.75 3.92
CA SER A 334 -6.27 -6.54 4.55
C SER A 334 -5.74 -6.24 5.94
N CYS A 335 -5.53 -7.27 6.76
CA CYS A 335 -5.17 -7.14 8.17
C CYS A 335 -3.68 -7.37 8.46
N ILE A 336 -2.89 -7.92 7.52
CA ILE A 336 -1.53 -8.38 7.80
C ILE A 336 -0.62 -7.20 8.14
N VAL A 337 -0.46 -6.25 7.21
CA VAL A 337 0.47 -5.12 7.37
C VAL A 337 0.14 -4.28 8.61
N PRO A 338 -1.11 -3.84 8.86
CA PRO A 338 -1.44 -3.09 10.09
C PRO A 338 -1.10 -3.85 11.37
N THR A 339 -1.25 -5.17 11.35
CA THR A 339 -0.98 -6.01 12.52
C THR A 339 0.52 -6.14 12.79
N LEU A 340 1.34 -6.25 11.73
CA LEU A 340 2.80 -6.27 11.88
C LEU A 340 3.30 -5.01 12.61
N TYR A 341 2.81 -3.84 12.21
CA TYR A 341 3.15 -2.58 12.87
C TYR A 341 2.72 -2.57 14.34
N SER A 342 1.51 -3.06 14.63
CA SER A 342 1.01 -3.19 16.00
C SER A 342 1.85 -4.14 16.86
N PHE A 343 2.31 -5.27 16.30
CA PHE A 343 3.18 -6.22 17.02
C PHE A 343 4.55 -5.63 17.33
N VAL A 344 5.17 -4.94 16.37
CA VAL A 344 6.45 -4.28 16.59
C VAL A 344 6.35 -3.25 17.70
N GLY A 345 5.30 -2.42 17.68
CA GLY A 345 5.10 -1.41 18.71
C GLY A 345 4.88 -1.97 20.12
N ALA A 346 4.31 -3.20 20.21
CA ALA A 346 4.00 -3.82 21.49
C ALA A 346 5.12 -4.71 22.06
N LYS A 347 5.93 -5.36 21.20
CA LYS A 347 6.82 -6.46 21.61
C LYS A 347 8.31 -6.24 21.33
N SER A 348 8.68 -5.28 20.49
CA SER A 348 10.10 -5.01 20.21
C SER A 348 10.79 -4.37 21.39
N LYS A 349 12.01 -4.84 21.69
CA LYS A 349 12.94 -4.22 22.65
C LYS A 349 13.67 -3.03 22.04
N THR A 350 13.74 -2.96 20.72
CA THR A 350 14.32 -1.85 19.97
C THR A 350 13.39 -0.65 20.03
N PRO A 351 13.89 0.60 20.10
CA PRO A 351 13.05 1.79 20.03
C PRO A 351 12.08 1.71 18.84
N VAL A 352 10.80 2.00 19.07
CA VAL A 352 9.69 1.74 18.12
C VAL A 352 9.97 2.33 16.74
N SER A 353 10.51 3.54 16.66
CA SER A 353 10.84 4.19 15.38
C SER A 353 11.86 3.40 14.56
N ILE A 354 12.91 2.88 15.21
CA ILE A 354 13.97 2.07 14.57
C ILE A 354 13.41 0.71 14.17
N ALA A 355 12.64 0.08 15.05
CA ALA A 355 12.02 -1.22 14.80
C ALA A 355 11.04 -1.17 13.61
N LEU A 356 10.22 -0.11 13.50
CA LEU A 356 9.33 0.12 12.37
C LEU A 356 10.11 0.40 11.08
N THR A 357 11.23 1.12 11.16
CA THR A 357 12.10 1.35 9.99
C THR A 357 12.69 0.04 9.46
N ILE A 358 13.18 -0.83 10.35
CA ILE A 358 13.73 -2.15 9.97
C ILE A 358 12.62 -3.00 9.33
N LEU A 359 11.46 -3.10 9.98
CA LEU A 359 10.30 -3.84 9.46
C LEU A 359 9.92 -3.35 8.06
N SER A 360 9.72 -2.04 7.91
CA SER A 360 9.31 -1.44 6.63
C SER A 360 10.35 -1.62 5.54
N SER A 361 11.65 -1.51 5.87
CA SER A 361 12.74 -1.70 4.91
C SER A 361 12.77 -3.13 4.36
N ILE A 362 12.65 -4.14 5.23
CA ILE A 362 12.60 -5.55 4.81
C ILE A 362 11.32 -5.81 3.99
N SER A 363 10.18 -5.34 4.47
CA SER A 363 8.89 -5.53 3.79
C SER A 363 8.89 -4.89 2.40
N PHE A 364 9.47 -3.70 2.26
CA PHE A 364 9.51 -2.96 1.00
C PHE A 364 10.30 -3.68 -0.10
N ILE A 365 11.30 -4.51 0.26
CA ILE A 365 12.01 -5.37 -0.70
C ILE A 365 11.02 -6.26 -1.44
N GLY A 366 9.95 -6.73 -0.77
CA GLY A 366 8.89 -7.52 -1.40
C GLY A 366 8.19 -6.76 -2.53
N SER A 367 7.77 -5.52 -2.29
CA SER A 367 7.16 -4.66 -3.31
C SER A 367 8.14 -4.34 -4.46
N LEU A 368 9.43 -4.19 -4.14
CA LEU A 368 10.46 -3.93 -5.15
C LEU A 368 10.66 -5.12 -6.08
N ILE A 369 10.70 -6.34 -5.54
CA ILE A 369 10.99 -7.56 -6.31
C ILE A 369 9.75 -8.08 -7.05
N ALA A 370 8.55 -7.86 -6.53
CA ALA A 370 7.33 -8.48 -7.01
C ALA A 370 7.08 -8.33 -8.54
N PRO A 371 7.17 -7.14 -9.16
CA PRO A 371 6.92 -7.00 -10.59
C PRO A 371 7.88 -7.82 -11.45
N LEU A 372 9.17 -7.87 -11.06
CA LEU A 372 10.19 -8.63 -11.77
C LEU A 372 9.99 -10.13 -11.59
N LEU A 373 9.71 -10.58 -10.35
CA LEU A 373 9.49 -11.98 -10.03
C LEU A 373 8.29 -12.54 -10.80
N ILE A 374 7.16 -11.83 -10.76
CA ILE A 374 5.94 -12.24 -11.44
C ILE A 374 6.13 -12.22 -12.95
N GLY A 375 6.75 -11.16 -13.48
CA GLY A 375 7.06 -11.03 -14.89
C GLY A 375 7.97 -12.15 -15.40
N ALA A 376 9.04 -12.48 -14.66
CA ALA A 376 9.98 -13.55 -15.03
C ALA A 376 9.31 -14.94 -15.01
N ILE A 377 8.55 -15.26 -13.96
CA ILE A 377 7.85 -16.54 -13.86
C ILE A 377 6.76 -16.63 -14.93
N SER A 378 6.01 -15.56 -15.15
CA SER A 378 4.94 -15.52 -16.17
C SER A 378 5.50 -15.68 -17.59
N GLN A 379 6.70 -15.15 -17.86
CA GLN A 379 7.36 -15.27 -19.15
C GLN A 379 7.94 -16.69 -19.37
N ALA A 380 8.50 -17.29 -18.31
CA ALA A 380 9.14 -18.61 -18.40
C ALA A 380 8.11 -19.76 -18.45
N PHE A 381 6.97 -19.58 -17.81
CA PHE A 381 5.94 -20.61 -17.65
C PHE A 381 4.55 -20.07 -18.00
N ASP A 382 3.85 -19.51 -17.00
CA ASP A 382 2.50 -18.96 -17.11
C ASP A 382 2.23 -18.11 -15.85
N ILE A 383 1.37 -17.10 -15.97
CA ILE A 383 0.97 -16.25 -14.82
C ILE A 383 0.25 -17.04 -13.73
N ARG A 384 -0.41 -18.17 -14.07
CA ARG A 384 -1.01 -19.08 -13.09
C ARG A 384 0.04 -19.70 -12.17
N ILE A 385 1.22 -20.06 -12.70
CA ILE A 385 2.33 -20.58 -11.90
C ILE A 385 2.89 -19.49 -10.99
N ALA A 386 3.03 -18.26 -11.47
CA ALA A 386 3.40 -17.13 -10.63
C ALA A 386 2.42 -16.96 -9.46
N TYR A 387 1.11 -17.05 -9.71
CA TYR A 387 0.07 -16.93 -8.69
C TYR A 387 0.08 -18.11 -7.69
N MET A 388 0.36 -19.34 -8.13
CA MET A 388 0.53 -20.48 -7.21
C MET A 388 1.74 -20.27 -6.28
N ILE A 389 2.87 -19.79 -6.80
CA ILE A 389 4.06 -19.49 -5.99
C ILE A 389 3.73 -18.40 -4.96
N ILE A 390 3.01 -17.34 -5.35
CA ILE A 390 2.58 -16.29 -4.42
C ILE A 390 1.57 -16.84 -3.42
N GLY A 391 0.71 -17.76 -3.81
CA GLY A 391 -0.20 -18.48 -2.92
C GLY A 391 0.55 -19.25 -1.83
N ILE A 392 1.69 -19.89 -2.16
CA ILE A 392 2.57 -20.54 -1.18
C ILE A 392 3.10 -19.52 -0.17
N LEU A 393 3.48 -18.30 -0.60
CA LEU A 393 3.90 -17.24 0.33
C LEU A 393 2.78 -16.89 1.32
N GLY A 394 1.51 -16.87 0.86
CA GLY A 394 0.34 -16.74 1.73
C GLY A 394 0.27 -17.86 2.77
N GLY A 395 0.52 -19.09 2.36
CA GLY A 395 0.64 -20.26 3.27
C GLY A 395 1.78 -20.09 4.28
N CYS A 396 2.94 -19.61 3.84
CA CYS A 396 4.08 -19.30 4.72
C CYS A 396 3.71 -18.23 5.76
N ILE A 397 2.92 -17.22 5.39
CA ILE A 397 2.41 -16.22 6.35
C ILE A 397 1.55 -16.92 7.42
N ALA A 398 0.60 -17.80 7.03
CA ALA A 398 -0.24 -18.52 7.97
C ALA A 398 0.58 -19.36 8.95
N VAL A 399 1.60 -20.09 8.46
CA VAL A 399 2.48 -20.94 9.28
C VAL A 399 3.40 -20.12 10.20
N SER A 400 3.93 -18.98 9.73
CA SER A 400 4.82 -18.12 10.52
C SER A 400 4.17 -17.69 11.85
N TYR A 401 2.86 -17.45 11.86
CA TYR A 401 2.11 -17.12 13.09
C TYR A 401 1.84 -18.33 13.99
N THR A 402 2.03 -19.57 13.53
CA THR A 402 1.99 -20.74 14.41
C THR A 402 3.26 -20.84 15.25
N HIS A 403 4.42 -20.51 14.68
CA HIS A 403 5.72 -20.64 15.32
C HIS A 403 6.10 -19.46 16.24
N LEU A 404 5.55 -18.27 16.03
CA LEU A 404 5.70 -17.15 16.96
C LEU A 404 5.24 -17.48 18.38
N ARG A 405 4.44 -18.53 18.58
CA ARG A 405 3.96 -19.02 19.88
C ARG A 405 5.03 -19.77 20.70
N ALA A 406 6.04 -20.34 20.11
CA ALA A 406 7.07 -21.06 20.87
C ALA A 406 7.85 -20.14 21.83
N HIS A 407 7.83 -18.79 21.55
CA HIS A 407 8.38 -17.78 22.43
C HIS A 407 7.34 -17.12 23.38
N GLU A 408 6.02 -17.27 23.09
CA GLU A 408 4.94 -16.65 23.91
C GLU A 408 4.53 -17.49 25.12
N THR A 409 4.66 -18.81 25.05
CA THR A 409 4.20 -19.72 26.14
C THR A 409 5.00 -19.64 27.42
N VAL A 410 6.09 -18.91 27.45
CA VAL A 410 6.91 -18.71 28.68
C VAL A 410 6.59 -17.40 29.39
N LEU A 411 5.91 -16.43 28.75
CA LEU A 411 5.67 -15.10 29.31
C LEU A 411 4.18 -14.79 29.65
N ASP A 412 3.23 -15.61 29.18
CA ASP A 412 1.80 -15.48 29.54
C ASP A 412 1.38 -16.31 30.75
N LEU A 413 2.33 -16.91 31.48
CA LEU A 413 2.14 -17.67 32.73
C LEU A 413 2.71 -16.95 33.97
N VAL A 414 2.96 -15.63 33.90
CA VAL A 414 3.32 -14.81 35.10
C VAL A 414 2.37 -13.62 35.18
#